data_56dfb5ee6ed4d6a39424813f96628433
#
_entry.id   56dfb5ee6ed4d6a39424813f96628433
#
_cell.length_a   1.000
_cell.length_b   1.000
_cell.length_c   1.000
_cell.angle_alpha   90.00
_cell.angle_beta   90.00
_cell.angle_gamma   90.00
#
_symmetry.space_group_name_H-M   'P 1'
#
loop_
_entity.id
_entity.type
_entity.pdbx_description
1 polymer ?
#
loop_
_entity_poly.entity_id
_entity_poly.type
_entity_poly.pdbx_seq_one_letter_code
_entity_poly.pdbx_strand_id
1 'polypeptide(L)'
;NLTLPMPEALDGYYEDIVTYAIPLERQPEDTSLKPKVTFGNLKQAVIKDESKAVNRDEKGVFRSSYPCWIQYEYAEPVTCSNVEIILGGNNYQAHRLKVLASEDGRTFKTVKQLVPARQGWQNTDFQSTHAIPPVTARYFRFEWTPVGSEPGSEDLDAAKWKPNLKINDIV
;
A
#
# COMPACT_ATOMS: atom_id res chain seq x y z
N ASN A 1 -9.18 -24.76 19.28
CA ASN A 1 -7.74 -24.96 19.30
C ASN A 1 -7.44 -26.36 18.73
N LEU A 2 -6.92 -26.41 17.53
CA LEU A 2 -6.42 -27.64 16.92
C LEU A 2 -4.90 -27.68 17.20
N THR A 3 -4.48 -28.51 18.11
CA THR A 3 -3.07 -28.74 18.36
C THR A 3 -2.66 -29.97 17.57
N LEU A 4 -1.86 -29.78 16.55
CA LEU A 4 -1.26 -30.89 15.81
C LEU A 4 0.04 -31.32 16.50
N PRO A 5 0.26 -32.63 16.72
CA PRO A 5 1.52 -33.09 17.30
C PRO A 5 2.67 -32.82 16.33
N MET A 6 3.75 -32.23 16.85
CA MET A 6 4.98 -32.05 16.07
C MET A 6 5.66 -33.42 15.90
N PRO A 7 6.17 -33.72 14.70
CA PRO A 7 6.99 -34.93 14.51
C PRO A 7 8.29 -34.87 15.31
N GLU A 8 8.68 -35.99 15.92
CA GLU A 8 9.82 -36.06 16.87
C GLU A 8 11.21 -35.86 16.24
N ALA A 9 11.34 -35.92 14.92
CA ALA A 9 12.57 -35.59 14.21
C ALA A 9 12.31 -35.30 12.75
N LEU A 10 12.79 -34.17 12.29
CA LEU A 10 12.92 -33.84 10.87
C LEU A 10 14.39 -33.57 10.59
N ASP A 11 15.05 -34.49 9.90
CA ASP A 11 16.35 -34.26 9.28
C ASP A 11 16.10 -33.43 8.02
N GLY A 12 16.26 -32.12 8.12
CA GLY A 12 16.08 -31.22 6.99
C GLY A 12 15.65 -29.80 7.38
N TYR A 13 15.66 -28.95 6.41
CA TYR A 13 15.16 -27.57 6.51
C TYR A 13 13.63 -27.58 6.53
N TYR A 14 13.02 -27.01 7.54
CA TYR A 14 11.58 -26.79 7.57
C TYR A 14 11.28 -25.35 7.94
N GLU A 15 10.22 -24.83 7.37
CA GLU A 15 9.68 -23.50 7.63
C GLU A 15 8.35 -23.68 8.38
N ASP A 16 8.29 -23.15 9.60
CA ASP A 16 7.06 -23.16 10.39
C ASP A 16 6.11 -22.11 9.83
N ILE A 17 5.12 -22.55 9.06
CA ILE A 17 3.99 -21.72 8.67
C ILE A 17 2.91 -21.87 9.73
N VAL A 18 2.81 -20.90 10.62
CA VAL A 18 1.71 -20.85 11.59
C VAL A 18 0.57 -20.07 10.98
N THR A 19 -0.49 -20.78 10.57
CA THR A 19 -1.73 -20.14 10.12
C THR A 19 -2.68 -20.01 11.32
N TYR A 20 -2.91 -18.80 11.78
CA TYR A 20 -3.95 -18.50 12.75
C TYR A 20 -5.22 -18.05 12.01
N ALA A 21 -6.29 -18.83 12.08
CA ALA A 21 -7.61 -18.37 11.74
C ALA A 21 -8.28 -17.82 13.00
N ILE A 22 -8.36 -16.52 13.14
CA ILE A 22 -9.16 -15.87 14.18
C ILE A 22 -10.51 -15.53 13.55
N PRO A 23 -11.64 -16.03 14.06
CA PRO A 23 -12.93 -15.53 13.62
C PRO A 23 -13.01 -14.05 14.00
N LEU A 24 -12.95 -13.19 13.01
CA LEU A 24 -13.29 -11.78 13.19
C LEU A 24 -14.80 -11.69 13.23
N GLU A 25 -15.36 -11.43 14.41
CA GLU A 25 -16.70 -10.86 14.47
C GLU A 25 -16.63 -9.57 13.64
N ARG A 26 -17.38 -9.52 12.54
CA ARG A 26 -17.54 -8.28 11.78
C ARG A 26 -18.11 -7.25 12.73
N GLN A 27 -17.23 -6.37 13.20
CA GLN A 27 -17.70 -5.15 13.85
C GLN A 27 -18.52 -4.36 12.83
N PRO A 28 -19.67 -3.80 13.21
CA PRO A 28 -20.41 -2.92 12.32
C PRO A 28 -19.44 -1.86 11.80
N GLU A 29 -19.47 -1.60 10.49
CA GLU A 29 -18.62 -0.58 9.86
C GLU A 29 -18.82 0.72 10.64
N ASP A 30 -17.81 1.10 11.39
CA ASP A 30 -17.83 2.35 12.13
C ASP A 30 -17.66 3.49 11.13
N THR A 31 -18.78 4.05 10.67
CA THR A 31 -18.79 5.16 9.74
C THR A 31 -18.11 6.41 10.29
N SER A 32 -17.85 6.47 11.62
CA SER A 32 -17.09 7.55 12.25
C SER A 32 -15.62 7.57 11.84
N LEU A 33 -15.09 6.44 11.37
CA LEU A 33 -13.71 6.29 10.93
C LEU A 33 -13.50 6.64 9.45
N LYS A 34 -14.53 7.15 8.72
CA LYS A 34 -14.35 7.55 7.32
C LYS A 34 -13.41 8.76 7.21
N PRO A 35 -12.22 8.59 6.61
CA PRO A 35 -11.29 9.70 6.47
C PRO A 35 -11.74 10.64 5.36
N LYS A 36 -11.35 11.90 5.49
CA LYS A 36 -11.34 12.83 4.36
C LYS A 36 -10.12 12.54 3.51
N VAL A 37 -10.32 12.26 2.23
CA VAL A 37 -9.23 11.93 1.30
C VAL A 37 -8.90 13.15 0.44
N THR A 38 -7.62 13.50 0.43
CA THR A 38 -7.05 14.55 -0.43
C THR A 38 -5.84 14.02 -1.17
N PHE A 39 -5.48 14.64 -2.28
CA PHE A 39 -4.34 14.23 -3.08
C PHE A 39 -3.74 15.41 -3.83
N GLY A 40 -2.50 15.26 -4.28
CA GLY A 40 -1.81 16.28 -5.06
C GLY A 40 -0.47 15.79 -5.59
N ASN A 41 0.12 16.53 -6.50
CA ASN A 41 1.47 16.26 -6.94
C ASN A 41 2.49 16.76 -5.91
N LEU A 42 3.62 16.06 -5.79
CA LEU A 42 4.73 16.50 -4.96
C LEU A 42 5.33 17.78 -5.54
N LYS A 43 5.83 18.69 -4.67
CA LYS A 43 6.36 20.00 -5.09
C LYS A 43 7.50 19.89 -6.13
N GLN A 44 8.28 18.83 -6.09
CA GLN A 44 9.37 18.55 -7.03
C GLN A 44 8.91 17.95 -8.35
N ALA A 45 7.63 17.65 -8.50
CA ALA A 45 7.11 17.09 -9.75
C ALA A 45 7.13 18.13 -10.87
N VAL A 46 7.84 17.84 -11.95
CA VAL A 46 7.80 18.65 -13.17
C VAL A 46 6.70 18.09 -14.07
N ILE A 47 5.54 18.71 -14.02
CA ILE A 47 4.37 18.29 -14.79
C ILE A 47 4.48 18.86 -16.20
N LYS A 48 4.61 17.97 -17.18
CA LYS A 48 4.68 18.31 -18.61
C LYS A 48 3.34 18.15 -19.32
N ASP A 49 2.44 17.37 -18.71
CA ASP A 49 1.13 17.02 -19.25
C ASP A 49 0.17 16.94 -18.07
N GLU A 50 -0.67 17.94 -17.94
CA GLU A 50 -1.65 18.06 -16.85
C GLU A 50 -2.65 16.90 -16.82
N SER A 51 -2.96 16.30 -17.96
CA SER A 51 -3.85 15.13 -18.04
C SER A 51 -3.30 13.89 -17.32
N LYS A 52 -2.00 13.89 -17.05
CA LYS A 52 -1.26 12.82 -16.35
C LYS A 52 -0.86 13.19 -14.92
N ALA A 53 -1.20 14.39 -14.47
CA ALA A 53 -1.09 14.76 -13.07
C ALA A 53 -1.98 13.86 -12.21
N VAL A 54 -1.74 13.85 -10.89
CA VAL A 54 -2.55 13.03 -10.00
C VAL A 54 -4.02 13.44 -10.09
N ASN A 55 -4.87 12.46 -10.31
CA ASN A 55 -6.32 12.63 -10.37
C ASN A 55 -7.02 11.40 -9.77
N ARG A 56 -8.31 11.55 -9.51
CA ARG A 56 -9.20 10.47 -9.14
C ARG A 56 -10.31 10.40 -10.18
N ASP A 57 -10.42 9.30 -10.89
CA ASP A 57 -11.42 9.14 -11.95
C ASP A 57 -12.84 8.93 -11.38
N GLU A 58 -13.85 8.89 -12.26
CA GLU A 58 -15.27 8.71 -11.91
C GLU A 58 -15.54 7.38 -11.17
N LYS A 59 -14.66 6.39 -11.35
CA LYS A 59 -14.72 5.10 -10.66
C LYS A 59 -13.98 5.11 -9.31
N GLY A 60 -13.43 6.26 -8.92
CA GLY A 60 -12.71 6.43 -7.67
C GLY A 60 -11.24 6.03 -7.73
N VAL A 61 -10.71 5.66 -8.90
CA VAL A 61 -9.32 5.20 -9.05
C VAL A 61 -8.36 6.37 -9.10
N PHE A 62 -7.38 6.37 -8.22
CA PHE A 62 -6.25 7.30 -8.27
C PHE A 62 -5.30 6.93 -9.40
N ARG A 63 -4.91 7.92 -10.19
CA ARG A 63 -3.94 7.77 -11.27
C ARG A 63 -2.92 8.91 -11.24
N SER A 64 -1.67 8.60 -11.56
CA SER A 64 -0.63 9.61 -11.78
C SER A 64 0.51 9.04 -12.62
N SER A 65 1.10 9.88 -13.46
CA SER A 65 2.40 9.60 -14.10
C SER A 65 3.52 10.44 -13.49
N TYR A 66 3.21 11.29 -12.52
CA TYR A 66 4.18 12.16 -11.86
C TYR A 66 4.21 11.90 -10.35
N PRO A 67 5.30 12.24 -9.67
CA PRO A 67 5.39 12.15 -8.22
C PRO A 67 4.18 12.81 -7.55
N CYS A 68 3.53 12.05 -6.67
CA CYS A 68 2.27 12.49 -6.05
C CYS A 68 2.11 11.96 -4.63
N TRP A 69 1.07 12.42 -3.97
CA TRP A 69 0.67 11.96 -2.66
C TRP A 69 -0.85 11.79 -2.59
N ILE A 70 -1.29 10.86 -1.76
CA ILE A 70 -2.68 10.64 -1.34
C ILE A 70 -2.67 10.73 0.19
N GLN A 71 -3.59 11.48 0.77
CA GLN A 71 -3.66 11.70 2.21
C GLN A 71 -5.04 11.41 2.76
N TYR A 72 -5.06 10.68 3.84
CA TYR A 72 -6.22 10.35 4.65
C TYR A 72 -6.17 11.17 5.94
N GLU A 73 -7.24 11.92 6.21
CA GLU A 73 -7.41 12.73 7.41
C GLU A 73 -8.58 12.17 8.20
N TYR A 74 -8.31 11.70 9.41
CA TYR A 74 -9.31 11.20 10.34
C TYR A 74 -9.76 12.32 11.30
N ALA A 75 -11.00 12.23 11.79
CA ALA A 75 -11.53 13.18 12.78
C ALA A 75 -10.75 13.08 14.09
N GLU A 76 -10.44 11.86 14.51
CA GLU A 76 -9.66 11.53 15.71
C GLU A 76 -8.42 10.70 15.34
N PRO A 77 -7.39 10.65 16.21
CA PRO A 77 -6.23 9.80 15.97
C PRO A 77 -6.63 8.33 15.88
N VAL A 78 -6.12 7.63 14.86
CA VAL A 78 -6.29 6.18 14.69
C VAL A 78 -4.95 5.49 14.76
N THR A 79 -4.92 4.26 15.28
CA THR A 79 -3.72 3.43 15.30
C THR A 79 -3.72 2.50 14.09
N CYS A 80 -2.69 2.63 13.27
CA CYS A 80 -2.48 1.82 12.08
C CYS A 80 -1.25 0.93 12.27
N SER A 81 -1.36 -0.37 11.98
CA SER A 81 -0.27 -1.35 12.02
C SER A 81 -0.08 -2.09 10.69
N ASN A 82 -0.98 -1.88 9.75
CA ASN A 82 -0.89 -2.42 8.40
C ASN A 82 -1.57 -1.49 7.41
N VAL A 83 -1.26 -1.68 6.14
CA VAL A 83 -1.86 -0.94 5.02
C VAL A 83 -2.20 -1.95 3.95
N GLU A 84 -3.45 -2.00 3.54
CA GLU A 84 -3.90 -2.79 2.42
C GLU A 84 -4.00 -1.91 1.17
N ILE A 85 -3.37 -2.35 0.08
CA ILE A 85 -3.43 -1.67 -1.21
C ILE A 85 -4.41 -2.40 -2.12
N ILE A 86 -5.48 -1.74 -2.50
CA ILE A 86 -6.48 -2.26 -3.42
C ILE A 86 -6.20 -1.74 -4.82
N LEU A 87 -5.80 -2.64 -5.71
CA LEU A 87 -5.42 -2.30 -7.08
C LEU A 87 -6.63 -2.26 -8.01
N GLY A 88 -6.63 -1.33 -8.94
CA GLY A 88 -7.56 -1.29 -10.08
C GLY A 88 -7.06 -2.04 -11.30
N GLY A 89 -6.35 -3.15 -11.10
CA GLY A 89 -5.64 -3.93 -12.11
C GLY A 89 -4.18 -4.12 -11.71
N ASN A 90 -3.41 -4.83 -12.51
CA ASN A 90 -2.00 -5.08 -12.22
C ASN A 90 -1.21 -3.77 -12.22
N ASN A 91 -0.73 -3.35 -11.04
CA ASN A 91 0.08 -2.13 -10.89
C ASN A 91 1.07 -2.25 -9.74
N TYR A 92 2.27 -2.70 -10.01
CA TYR A 92 3.34 -2.84 -9.04
C TYR A 92 3.77 -1.52 -8.40
N GLN A 93 3.61 -0.41 -9.10
CA GLN A 93 3.97 0.91 -8.58
C GLN A 93 3.16 1.28 -7.33
N ALA A 94 1.95 0.76 -7.22
CA ALA A 94 1.10 0.97 -6.05
C ALA A 94 1.67 0.36 -4.76
N HIS A 95 2.55 -0.63 -4.85
CA HIS A 95 3.22 -1.23 -3.70
C HIS A 95 4.54 -0.54 -3.31
N ARG A 96 4.86 0.59 -3.93
CA ARG A 96 6.08 1.37 -3.67
C ARG A 96 5.81 2.68 -2.95
N LEU A 97 4.68 2.77 -2.28
CA LEU A 97 4.31 3.95 -1.53
C LEU A 97 5.21 4.13 -0.31
N LYS A 98 5.56 5.37 -0.06
CA LYS A 98 6.15 5.79 1.20
C LYS A 98 5.03 6.22 2.13
N VAL A 99 4.93 5.55 3.26
CA VAL A 99 3.92 5.83 4.29
C VAL A 99 4.47 6.86 5.26
N LEU A 100 3.73 7.93 5.46
CA LEU A 100 4.04 8.97 6.41
C LEU A 100 2.84 9.19 7.33
N ALA A 101 3.12 9.62 8.54
CA ALA A 101 2.10 9.95 9.54
C ALA A 101 2.34 11.34 10.13
N SER A 102 1.26 12.00 10.53
CA SER A 102 1.29 13.33 11.15
C SER A 102 0.11 13.51 12.11
N GLU A 103 0.33 14.25 13.17
CA GLU A 103 -0.74 14.65 14.10
C GLU A 103 -1.39 15.97 13.68
N ASP A 104 -0.61 16.88 13.07
CA ASP A 104 -0.99 18.26 12.74
C ASP A 104 -1.28 18.49 11.24
N GLY A 105 -1.05 17.48 10.39
CA GLY A 105 -1.20 17.57 8.93
C GLY A 105 -0.16 18.45 8.23
N ARG A 106 0.85 18.92 8.95
CA ARG A 106 1.93 19.78 8.45
C ARG A 106 3.29 19.12 8.53
N THR A 107 3.60 18.54 9.68
CA THR A 107 4.87 17.86 9.94
C THR A 107 4.67 16.36 9.81
N PHE A 108 5.21 15.78 8.74
CA PHE A 108 5.10 14.37 8.46
C PHE A 108 6.38 13.61 8.80
N LYS A 109 6.23 12.48 9.48
CA LYS A 109 7.32 11.53 9.76
C LYS A 109 7.15 10.29 8.90
N THR A 110 8.22 9.83 8.31
CA THR A 110 8.21 8.56 7.57
C THR A 110 8.00 7.40 8.53
N VAL A 111 7.00 6.58 8.24
CA VAL A 111 6.70 5.34 8.97
C VAL A 111 7.39 4.17 8.29
N LYS A 112 7.16 4.01 6.98
CA LYS A 112 7.74 2.90 6.20
C LYS A 112 7.77 3.24 4.71
N GLN A 113 8.78 2.73 4.02
CA GLN A 113 8.76 2.56 2.57
C GLN A 113 8.19 1.18 2.27
N LEU A 114 7.07 1.11 1.57
CA LEU A 114 6.51 -0.17 1.13
C LEU A 114 7.38 -0.75 0.02
N VAL A 115 7.51 -2.05 0.03
CA VAL A 115 8.28 -2.81 -0.96
C VAL A 115 7.33 -3.83 -1.56
N PRO A 116 7.22 -3.91 -2.90
CA PRO A 116 6.43 -4.93 -3.56
C PRO A 116 6.86 -6.32 -3.10
N ALA A 117 5.89 -7.19 -2.86
CA ALA A 117 6.19 -8.59 -2.66
C ALA A 117 6.89 -9.13 -3.93
N ARG A 118 7.97 -9.88 -3.75
CA ARG A 118 8.63 -10.60 -4.85
C ARG A 118 7.75 -11.77 -5.25
N GLN A 119 6.84 -11.49 -6.13
CA GLN A 119 5.96 -12.50 -6.69
C GLN A 119 6.28 -12.58 -8.18
N GLY A 120 6.35 -13.79 -8.70
CA GLY A 120 6.52 -13.99 -10.12
C GLY A 120 5.40 -13.31 -10.91
N TRP A 121 5.63 -13.08 -12.17
CA TRP A 121 4.67 -12.46 -13.10
C TRP A 121 3.26 -13.09 -13.12
N GLN A 122 3.14 -14.31 -12.57
CA GLN A 122 1.88 -15.06 -12.48
C GLN A 122 1.02 -14.65 -11.29
N ASN A 123 1.57 -13.92 -10.33
CA ASN A 123 0.83 -13.51 -9.15
C ASN A 123 0.28 -12.11 -9.37
N THR A 124 -0.97 -12.07 -9.79
CA THR A 124 -1.73 -10.86 -10.10
C THR A 124 -2.67 -10.50 -8.96
N ASP A 125 -2.23 -10.65 -7.72
CA ASP A 125 -3.05 -10.29 -6.57
C ASP A 125 -3.43 -8.81 -6.63
N PHE A 126 -4.72 -8.57 -6.64
CA PHE A 126 -5.29 -7.23 -6.71
C PHE A 126 -5.21 -6.50 -5.36
N GLN A 127 -4.88 -7.24 -4.31
CA GLN A 127 -4.78 -6.74 -2.95
C GLN A 127 -3.49 -7.26 -2.32
N SER A 128 -2.82 -6.38 -1.58
CA SER A 128 -1.68 -6.78 -0.76
C SER A 128 -1.68 -5.97 0.52
N THR A 129 -1.53 -6.67 1.63
CA THR A 129 -1.41 -6.06 2.96
C THR A 129 0.06 -5.95 3.33
N HIS A 130 0.46 -4.75 3.69
CA HIS A 130 1.81 -4.43 4.14
C HIS A 130 1.80 -4.14 5.64
N ALA A 131 2.53 -4.93 6.44
CA ALA A 131 2.74 -4.60 7.84
C ALA A 131 3.61 -3.33 7.95
N ILE A 132 3.22 -2.42 8.84
CA ILE A 132 4.00 -1.23 9.19
C ILE A 132 4.23 -1.20 10.71
N PRO A 133 5.24 -0.49 11.21
CA PRO A 133 5.33 -0.21 12.63
C PRO A 133 4.04 0.43 13.15
N PRO A 134 3.47 -0.02 14.27
CA PRO A 134 2.26 0.58 14.83
C PRO A 134 2.47 2.09 15.05
N VAL A 135 1.57 2.89 14.53
CA VAL A 135 1.62 4.35 14.63
C VAL A 135 0.22 4.91 14.84
N THR A 136 0.09 5.82 15.79
CA THR A 136 -1.15 6.54 16.07
C THR A 136 -1.03 7.96 15.52
N ALA A 137 -1.94 8.34 14.62
CA ALA A 137 -1.95 9.67 14.00
C ALA A 137 -3.34 10.02 13.47
N ARG A 138 -3.57 11.31 13.19
CA ARG A 138 -4.77 11.79 12.49
C ARG A 138 -4.60 11.82 10.97
N TYR A 139 -3.37 11.96 10.50
CA TYR A 139 -3.07 12.11 9.08
C TYR A 139 -2.11 11.02 8.65
N PHE A 140 -2.52 10.27 7.63
CA PHE A 140 -1.68 9.31 6.93
C PHE A 140 -1.50 9.77 5.50
N ARG A 141 -0.24 9.90 5.05
CA ARG A 141 0.08 10.30 3.69
C ARG A 141 0.88 9.20 3.00
N PHE A 142 0.47 8.91 1.79
CA PHE A 142 1.10 7.93 0.93
C PHE A 142 1.73 8.66 -0.24
N GLU A 143 3.06 8.75 -0.25
CA GLU A 143 3.81 9.39 -1.32
C GLU A 143 4.29 8.36 -2.32
N TRP A 144 4.19 8.70 -3.59
CA TRP A 144 4.70 7.90 -4.68
C TRP A 144 5.63 8.72 -5.56
N THR A 145 6.76 8.10 -5.93
CA THR A 145 7.69 8.64 -6.91
C THR A 145 7.99 7.53 -7.91
N PRO A 146 7.91 7.81 -9.23
CA PRO A 146 8.28 6.83 -10.24
C PRO A 146 9.69 6.32 -9.98
N VAL A 147 9.82 5.02 -9.82
CA VAL A 147 11.11 4.34 -9.70
C VAL A 147 11.22 3.37 -10.86
N GLY A 148 12.43 3.10 -11.29
CA GLY A 148 12.71 2.07 -12.30
C GLY A 148 12.23 0.69 -11.85
N SER A 149 12.41 -0.29 -12.73
CA SER A 149 12.09 -1.68 -12.46
C SER A 149 12.86 -2.24 -11.26
N GLU A 150 12.29 -3.24 -10.59
CA GLU A 150 13.00 -4.01 -9.56
C GLU A 150 14.20 -4.74 -10.18
N PRO A 151 15.34 -4.82 -9.49
CA PRO A 151 16.45 -5.65 -9.93
C PRO A 151 16.00 -7.10 -10.16
N GLY A 152 16.30 -7.64 -11.34
CA GLY A 152 15.92 -8.99 -11.76
C GLY A 152 14.52 -9.12 -12.36
N SER A 153 13.78 -8.02 -12.50
CA SER A 153 12.50 -7.98 -13.20
C SER A 153 12.60 -7.37 -14.60
N GLU A 154 13.76 -6.83 -14.95
CA GLU A 154 14.01 -6.08 -16.18
C GLU A 154 13.78 -6.92 -17.44
N ASP A 155 14.08 -8.22 -17.34
CA ASP A 155 13.97 -9.15 -18.47
C ASP A 155 12.56 -9.72 -18.67
N LEU A 156 11.68 -9.58 -17.69
CA LEU A 156 10.42 -10.31 -17.70
C LEU A 156 9.24 -9.52 -18.25
N ASP A 157 9.24 -8.19 -18.18
CA ASP A 157 8.18 -7.40 -18.78
C ASP A 157 8.33 -5.87 -18.60
N ALA A 158 9.23 -5.25 -19.31
CA ALA A 158 9.43 -3.79 -19.30
C ALA A 158 8.14 -2.99 -19.58
N ALA A 159 7.17 -3.61 -20.27
CA ALA A 159 5.88 -2.99 -20.59
C ALA A 159 4.95 -2.89 -19.38
N LYS A 160 5.05 -3.80 -18.41
CA LYS A 160 4.24 -3.78 -17.18
C LYS A 160 4.76 -2.78 -16.14
N TRP A 161 5.99 -2.36 -16.27
CA TRP A 161 6.69 -1.51 -15.33
C TRP A 161 6.63 -0.01 -15.68
N LYS A 162 5.68 0.36 -16.51
CA LYS A 162 5.46 1.79 -16.78
C LYS A 162 5.34 2.55 -15.46
N PRO A 163 6.05 3.67 -15.32
CA PRO A 163 6.05 4.45 -14.09
C PRO A 163 4.73 5.23 -13.93
N ASN A 164 3.64 4.50 -13.81
CA ASN A 164 2.31 5.06 -13.59
C ASN A 164 1.73 4.47 -12.32
N LEU A 165 1.24 5.32 -11.45
CA LEU A 165 0.46 4.91 -10.29
C LEU A 165 -0.99 4.64 -10.70
N LYS A 166 -1.57 3.56 -10.16
CA LYS A 166 -2.98 3.25 -10.30
C LYS A 166 -3.45 2.50 -9.06
N ILE A 167 -4.27 3.13 -8.25
CA ILE A 167 -4.78 2.60 -6.98
C ILE A 167 -6.29 2.80 -6.91
N ASN A 168 -7.04 1.76 -6.55
CA ASN A 168 -8.46 1.89 -6.26
C ASN A 168 -8.68 2.47 -4.87
N ASP A 169 -8.01 1.91 -3.87
CA ASP A 169 -8.14 2.36 -2.48
C ASP A 169 -6.93 1.95 -1.64
N ILE A 170 -6.81 2.56 -0.49
CA ILE A 170 -5.84 2.23 0.56
C ILE A 170 -6.64 2.10 1.86
N VAL A 171 -6.56 0.92 2.47
CA VAL A 171 -7.30 0.58 3.70
C VAL A 171 -6.36 0.28 4.86
#